data_525efb9789ca7917ff8f5dd02e636b80
#
_entry.id   525efb9789ca7917ff8f5dd02e636b80
#
_cell.length_a   1.000
_cell.length_b   1.000
_cell.length_c   1.000
_cell.angle_alpha   90.00
_cell.angle_beta   90.00
_cell.angle_gamma   90.00
#
_symmetry.space_group_name_H-M   'P 1'
#
loop_
_entity.id
_entity.type
_entity.pdbx_description
1 polymer ?
#
loop_
_entity_poly.entity_id
_entity_poly.type
_entity_poly.pdbx_seq_one_letter_code
_entity_poly.pdbx_strand_id
1 'polypeptide(L)'
;MTGSKQNTGITLGPAHEQNSKHEAGTGDAGLDRLIEALRQPSRYPHLVTRVELLQTHISCILLAGDYAYKIKKPVNLGFLDFSTLAARRFYCDEELRLNRRTAPGLYLDVVPISGSASAPVLGGSGPAIEYALKMRRFAQDALLDWMARRGALAPQHIDALALGLARFHEGIARAGPDVEFGSSGRILAPALQNFEQMRELVRAKTDLAQLARHG
;
A
#
# COMPACT_ATOMS: atom_id res chain seq x y z
N MET A 1 -16.78 -40.55 -3.76
CA MET A 1 -16.84 -39.19 -4.36
C MET A 1 -15.95 -38.26 -3.51
N THR A 2 -14.71 -38.13 -3.95
CA THR A 2 -13.63 -37.42 -3.23
C THR A 2 -13.57 -35.99 -3.75
N GLY A 3 -14.05 -35.06 -2.95
CA GLY A 3 -13.96 -33.62 -3.23
C GLY A 3 -12.58 -33.05 -2.82
N SER A 4 -11.78 -32.76 -3.82
CA SER A 4 -10.49 -32.05 -3.65
C SER A 4 -10.72 -30.62 -3.18
N LYS A 5 -10.37 -30.30 -1.95
CA LYS A 5 -10.30 -28.94 -1.47
C LYS A 5 -9.00 -28.32 -1.95
N GLN A 6 -9.09 -27.36 -2.86
CA GLN A 6 -7.95 -26.55 -3.27
C GLN A 6 -7.50 -25.66 -2.11
N ASN A 7 -6.29 -25.93 -1.66
CA ASN A 7 -5.59 -25.14 -0.64
C ASN A 7 -4.95 -23.92 -1.32
N THR A 8 -5.56 -22.75 -1.21
CA THR A 8 -4.97 -21.48 -1.65
C THR A 8 -3.96 -21.01 -0.61
N GLY A 9 -2.78 -21.63 -0.61
CA GLY A 9 -1.64 -21.13 0.13
C GLY A 9 -1.18 -19.79 -0.44
N ILE A 10 -0.98 -18.80 0.42
CA ILE A 10 -0.29 -17.55 0.07
C ILE A 10 1.17 -17.93 -0.20
N THR A 11 1.52 -18.07 -1.46
CA THR A 11 2.92 -18.28 -1.87
C THR A 11 3.64 -16.95 -1.77
N LEU A 12 4.49 -16.81 -0.77
CA LEU A 12 5.53 -15.77 -0.78
C LEU A 12 6.44 -16.11 -1.96
N GLY A 13 6.51 -15.24 -2.95
CA GLY A 13 7.33 -15.40 -4.13
C GLY A 13 8.80 -15.62 -3.76
N PRO A 14 9.58 -16.31 -4.61
CA PRO A 14 10.97 -16.64 -4.32
C PRO A 14 11.81 -15.39 -4.15
N ALA A 15 12.64 -15.38 -3.11
CA ALA A 15 13.68 -14.41 -2.92
C ALA A 15 14.66 -14.50 -4.11
N HIS A 16 14.59 -13.55 -5.04
CA HIS A 16 15.62 -13.37 -6.06
C HIS A 16 16.71 -12.50 -5.49
N GLU A 17 17.81 -13.15 -5.16
CA GLU A 17 19.13 -12.55 -5.05
C GLU A 17 19.53 -11.94 -6.41
N GLN A 18 19.45 -10.64 -6.56
CA GLN A 18 20.26 -9.92 -7.54
C GLN A 18 20.56 -8.50 -7.05
N ASN A 19 21.84 -8.35 -6.75
CA ASN A 19 22.56 -7.10 -6.59
C ASN A 19 22.40 -6.25 -7.85
N SER A 20 21.59 -5.19 -7.82
CA SER A 20 21.56 -4.19 -8.88
C SER A 20 21.63 -2.80 -8.28
N LYS A 21 22.75 -2.15 -8.63
CA LYS A 21 23.04 -0.74 -8.43
C LYS A 21 21.83 0.11 -8.76
N HIS A 22 21.55 1.08 -7.90
CA HIS A 22 20.59 2.16 -8.11
C HIS A 22 20.78 2.80 -9.49
N GLU A 23 19.93 2.44 -10.44
CA GLU A 23 19.54 3.32 -11.54
C GLU A 23 18.21 3.99 -11.16
N ALA A 24 18.31 4.98 -10.30
CA ALA A 24 17.25 5.95 -10.09
C ALA A 24 17.20 6.85 -11.35
N GLY A 25 16.19 6.69 -12.21
CA GLY A 25 16.09 7.64 -13.31
C GLY A 25 14.90 7.51 -14.25
N THR A 26 14.45 6.32 -14.60
CA THR A 26 13.41 6.17 -15.65
C THR A 26 12.02 5.77 -15.14
N GLY A 27 11.90 5.15 -13.97
CA GLY A 27 10.62 4.79 -13.35
C GLY A 27 9.89 5.98 -12.72
N ASP A 28 10.62 6.91 -12.15
CA ASP A 28 10.08 8.06 -11.40
C ASP A 28 9.50 9.13 -12.34
N ALA A 29 10.20 9.47 -13.41
CA ALA A 29 9.76 10.50 -14.38
C ALA A 29 8.46 10.12 -15.13
N GLY A 30 8.20 8.83 -15.33
CA GLY A 30 6.96 8.34 -15.93
C GLY A 30 5.78 8.49 -14.98
N LEU A 31 5.98 8.15 -13.71
CA LEU A 31 4.98 8.32 -12.67
C LEU A 31 4.68 9.80 -12.42
N ASP A 32 5.68 10.65 -12.32
CA ASP A 32 5.49 12.09 -12.09
C ASP A 32 4.65 12.72 -13.20
N ARG A 33 4.91 12.36 -14.46
CA ARG A 33 4.13 12.82 -15.60
C ARG A 33 2.68 12.33 -15.55
N LEU A 34 2.48 11.07 -15.15
CA LEU A 34 1.15 10.49 -14.95
C LEU A 34 0.39 11.22 -13.83
N ILE A 35 1.03 11.44 -12.71
CA ILE A 35 0.43 12.13 -11.55
C ILE A 35 0.05 13.57 -11.94
N GLU A 36 0.94 14.30 -12.63
CA GLU A 36 0.64 15.66 -13.07
C GLU A 36 -0.54 15.70 -14.06
N ALA A 37 -0.62 14.76 -15.00
CA ALA A 37 -1.76 14.67 -15.90
C ALA A 37 -3.07 14.34 -15.16
N LEU A 38 -3.02 13.47 -14.12
CA LEU A 38 -4.18 13.11 -13.30
C LEU A 38 -4.61 14.23 -12.32
N ARG A 39 -3.83 15.30 -12.16
CA ARG A 39 -4.27 16.49 -11.41
C ARG A 39 -5.32 17.32 -12.14
N GLN A 40 -5.56 17.04 -13.42
CA GLN A 40 -6.60 17.71 -14.21
C GLN A 40 -7.99 17.13 -13.86
N PRO A 41 -8.96 17.95 -13.42
CA PRO A 41 -10.31 17.49 -13.06
C PRO A 41 -11.04 16.75 -14.19
N SER A 42 -10.76 17.12 -15.45
CA SER A 42 -11.37 16.51 -16.64
C SER A 42 -10.98 15.04 -16.90
N ARG A 43 -10.00 14.50 -16.15
CA ARG A 43 -9.56 13.09 -16.25
C ARG A 43 -10.45 12.12 -15.50
N TYR A 44 -11.40 12.62 -14.71
CA TYR A 44 -12.22 11.79 -13.84
C TYR A 44 -13.62 11.58 -14.44
N PRO A 45 -14.21 10.37 -14.32
CA PRO A 45 -15.54 10.06 -14.85
C PRO A 45 -16.70 10.59 -13.99
N HIS A 46 -16.40 11.42 -13.01
CA HIS A 46 -17.35 12.03 -12.08
C HIS A 46 -17.00 13.51 -11.88
N LEU A 47 -17.91 14.25 -11.24
CA LEU A 47 -17.69 15.68 -11.01
C LEU A 47 -16.51 15.92 -10.08
N VAL A 48 -15.54 16.66 -10.58
CA VAL A 48 -14.34 17.09 -9.85
C VAL A 48 -14.07 18.54 -10.17
N THR A 49 -13.99 19.38 -9.15
CA THR A 49 -13.63 20.80 -9.30
C THR A 49 -12.16 21.04 -9.09
N ARG A 50 -11.55 20.25 -8.19
CA ARG A 50 -10.13 20.33 -7.81
C ARG A 50 -9.62 18.95 -7.45
N VAL A 51 -8.36 18.69 -7.79
CA VAL A 51 -7.62 17.51 -7.37
C VAL A 51 -6.52 17.92 -6.41
N GLU A 52 -6.48 17.30 -5.24
CA GLU A 52 -5.40 17.47 -4.26
C GLU A 52 -4.49 16.25 -4.28
N LEU A 53 -3.18 16.48 -4.21
CA LEU A 53 -2.18 15.42 -4.17
C LEU A 53 -1.60 15.28 -2.76
N LEU A 54 -1.69 14.08 -2.21
CA LEU A 54 -0.96 13.67 -1.01
C LEU A 54 0.10 12.65 -1.41
N GLN A 55 1.27 12.73 -0.81
CA GLN A 55 2.36 11.80 -1.09
C GLN A 55 2.86 11.12 0.18
N THR A 56 3.17 9.84 0.05
CA THR A 56 3.90 9.05 1.03
C THR A 56 5.19 8.51 0.40
N HIS A 57 6.00 7.80 1.16
CA HIS A 57 7.21 7.16 0.63
C HIS A 57 6.91 6.14 -0.49
N ILE A 58 5.75 5.48 -0.43
CA ILE A 58 5.39 4.35 -1.30
C ILE A 58 4.15 4.60 -2.17
N SER A 59 3.49 5.76 -2.07
CA SER A 59 2.25 6.02 -2.81
C SER A 59 2.01 7.49 -3.09
N CYS A 60 1.31 7.77 -4.19
CA CYS A 60 0.65 9.03 -4.49
C CYS A 60 -0.87 8.86 -4.31
N ILE A 61 -1.54 9.80 -3.65
CA ILE A 61 -2.98 9.76 -3.40
C ILE A 61 -3.59 11.03 -3.98
N LEU A 62 -4.46 10.88 -4.96
CA LEU A 62 -5.19 11.97 -5.61
C LEU A 62 -6.59 12.05 -5.01
N LEU A 63 -6.90 13.13 -4.30
CA LEU A 63 -8.23 13.41 -3.76
C LEU A 63 -9.02 14.18 -4.82
N ALA A 64 -10.02 13.52 -5.42
CA ALA A 64 -10.79 14.00 -6.54
C ALA A 64 -12.30 13.87 -6.26
N GLY A 65 -12.97 14.98 -5.96
CA GLY A 65 -14.38 14.99 -5.55
C GLY A 65 -14.61 14.12 -4.31
N ASP A 66 -15.54 13.17 -4.42
CA ASP A 66 -15.92 12.23 -3.34
C ASP A 66 -14.98 11.02 -3.21
N TYR A 67 -13.92 10.95 -4.03
CA TYR A 67 -13.05 9.78 -4.08
C TYR A 67 -11.58 10.13 -3.87
N ALA A 68 -10.84 9.13 -3.41
CA ALA A 68 -9.39 9.11 -3.34
C ALA A 68 -8.87 7.98 -4.23
N TYR A 69 -7.85 8.28 -5.02
CA TYR A 69 -7.18 7.34 -5.92
C TYR A 69 -5.73 7.19 -5.49
N LYS A 70 -5.41 6.02 -4.90
CA LYS A 70 -4.08 5.72 -4.39
C LYS A 70 -3.30 4.91 -5.41
N ILE A 71 -2.20 5.46 -5.90
CA ILE A 71 -1.29 4.88 -6.88
C ILE A 71 0.02 4.52 -6.16
N LYS A 72 0.48 3.29 -6.31
CA LYS A 72 1.74 2.84 -5.70
C LYS A 72 2.93 3.36 -6.49
N LYS A 73 3.97 3.81 -5.79
CA LYS A 73 5.24 4.22 -6.42
C LYS A 73 6.05 2.98 -6.82
N PRO A 74 6.82 3.01 -7.93
CA PRO A 74 7.65 1.89 -8.37
C PRO A 74 8.95 1.78 -7.53
N VAL A 75 8.80 1.46 -6.25
CA VAL A 75 9.91 1.36 -5.29
C VAL A 75 10.16 -0.08 -4.88
N ASN A 76 11.42 -0.42 -4.61
CA ASN A 76 11.81 -1.65 -3.95
C ASN A 76 12.56 -1.29 -2.66
N LEU A 77 12.00 -1.70 -1.52
CA LEU A 77 12.54 -1.45 -0.18
C LEU A 77 13.08 -2.74 0.48
N GLY A 78 13.28 -3.81 -0.30
CA GLY A 78 13.70 -5.11 0.18
C GLY A 78 12.56 -5.94 0.78
N PHE A 79 11.85 -5.42 1.76
CA PHE A 79 10.65 -6.05 2.35
C PHE A 79 9.36 -5.78 1.56
N LEU A 80 9.39 -4.84 0.64
CA LEU A 80 8.27 -4.42 -0.19
C LEU A 80 8.79 -4.10 -1.60
N ASP A 81 8.28 -4.80 -2.61
CA ASP A 81 8.66 -4.57 -4.01
C ASP A 81 7.44 -4.17 -4.85
N PHE A 82 7.42 -2.92 -5.30
CA PHE A 82 6.44 -2.34 -6.22
C PHE A 82 7.07 -2.00 -7.58
N SER A 83 8.26 -2.51 -7.90
CA SER A 83 9.02 -2.14 -9.10
C SER A 83 8.27 -2.46 -10.40
N THR A 84 7.52 -3.57 -10.46
CA THR A 84 6.79 -3.97 -11.65
C THR A 84 5.32 -3.56 -11.62
N LEU A 85 4.72 -3.31 -12.78
CA LEU A 85 3.28 -3.03 -12.91
C LEU A 85 2.42 -4.19 -12.36
N ALA A 86 2.82 -5.42 -12.61
CA ALA A 86 2.14 -6.61 -12.12
C ALA A 86 2.15 -6.68 -10.57
N ALA A 87 3.29 -6.36 -9.95
CA ALA A 87 3.39 -6.28 -8.49
C ALA A 87 2.48 -5.18 -7.95
N ARG A 88 2.48 -3.98 -8.54
CA ARG A 88 1.60 -2.88 -8.09
C ARG A 88 0.12 -3.24 -8.20
N ARG A 89 -0.29 -3.92 -9.26
CA ARG A 89 -1.65 -4.45 -9.38
C ARG A 89 -1.96 -5.43 -8.27
N PHE A 90 -1.12 -6.46 -8.10
CA PHE A 90 -1.30 -7.47 -7.05
C PHE A 90 -1.48 -6.84 -5.67
N TYR A 91 -0.62 -5.90 -5.31
CA TYR A 91 -0.70 -5.23 -4.01
C TYR A 91 -1.87 -4.23 -3.90
N CYS A 92 -2.41 -3.71 -5.00
CA CYS A 92 -3.67 -2.97 -4.97
C CYS A 92 -4.85 -3.90 -4.69
N ASP A 93 -4.90 -5.06 -5.36
CA ASP A 93 -5.93 -6.08 -5.16
C ASP A 93 -5.89 -6.64 -3.73
N GLU A 94 -4.70 -6.93 -3.18
CA GLU A 94 -4.51 -7.38 -1.81
C GLU A 94 -4.89 -6.29 -0.77
N GLU A 95 -4.53 -5.05 -1.01
CA GLU A 95 -4.92 -3.93 -0.15
C GLU A 95 -6.45 -3.77 -0.13
N LEU A 96 -7.10 -3.87 -1.28
CA LEU A 96 -8.55 -3.87 -1.40
C LEU A 96 -9.18 -5.04 -0.62
N ARG A 97 -8.70 -6.26 -0.88
CA ARG A 97 -9.19 -7.49 -0.24
C ARG A 97 -9.10 -7.44 1.29
N LEU A 98 -7.94 -7.03 1.80
CA LEU A 98 -7.69 -6.99 3.24
C LEU A 98 -8.48 -5.89 3.93
N ASN A 99 -8.50 -4.69 3.39
CA ASN A 99 -9.14 -3.55 4.05
C ASN A 99 -10.66 -3.56 3.94
N ARG A 100 -11.23 -4.19 2.92
CA ARG A 100 -12.69 -4.42 2.86
C ARG A 100 -13.23 -5.26 4.01
N ARG A 101 -12.40 -6.02 4.69
CA ARG A 101 -12.80 -6.83 5.86
C ARG A 101 -13.24 -5.96 7.03
N THR A 102 -12.64 -4.78 7.17
CA THR A 102 -12.93 -3.85 8.28
C THR A 102 -13.59 -2.55 7.81
N ALA A 103 -13.37 -2.15 6.54
CA ALA A 103 -13.86 -0.89 5.99
C ALA A 103 -14.46 -1.06 4.57
N PRO A 104 -15.50 -1.91 4.37
CA PRO A 104 -16.03 -2.21 3.04
C PRO A 104 -16.63 -0.99 2.34
N GLY A 105 -17.16 -0.03 3.10
CA GLY A 105 -17.71 1.22 2.56
C GLY A 105 -16.64 2.23 2.11
N LEU A 106 -15.39 2.06 2.55
CA LEU A 106 -14.28 2.95 2.22
C LEU A 106 -13.50 2.47 1.01
N TYR A 107 -13.16 1.19 0.94
CA TYR A 107 -12.35 0.58 -0.13
C TYR A 107 -13.26 0.06 -1.25
N LEU A 108 -13.27 0.74 -2.41
CA LEU A 108 -14.29 0.53 -3.44
C LEU A 108 -13.84 -0.41 -4.56
N ASP A 109 -12.67 -0.14 -5.17
CA ASP A 109 -12.24 -0.89 -6.35
C ASP A 109 -10.74 -0.70 -6.65
N VAL A 110 -10.19 -1.54 -7.52
CA VAL A 110 -8.91 -1.31 -8.20
C VAL A 110 -9.18 -0.92 -9.64
N VAL A 111 -8.86 0.33 -9.98
CA VAL A 111 -9.18 0.93 -11.28
C VAL A 111 -7.93 0.93 -12.16
N PRO A 112 -7.99 0.34 -13.38
CA PRO A 112 -6.89 0.46 -14.33
C PRO A 112 -6.78 1.89 -14.85
N ILE A 113 -5.56 2.32 -15.12
CA ILE A 113 -5.25 3.55 -15.84
C ILE A 113 -4.65 3.14 -17.17
N SER A 114 -5.29 3.50 -18.28
CA SER A 114 -4.84 3.22 -19.64
C SER A 114 -4.41 4.49 -20.35
N GLY A 115 -4.09 4.39 -21.65
CA GLY A 115 -3.62 5.50 -22.46
C GLY A 115 -2.11 5.74 -22.33
N SER A 116 -1.70 6.98 -22.11
CA SER A 116 -0.30 7.33 -21.90
C SER A 116 -0.12 8.14 -20.62
N ALA A 117 1.13 8.28 -20.13
CA ALA A 117 1.42 9.07 -18.94
C ALA A 117 1.00 10.56 -19.06
N SER A 118 0.98 11.12 -20.27
CA SER A 118 0.51 12.49 -20.54
C SER A 118 -0.98 12.60 -20.83
N ALA A 119 -1.61 11.50 -21.26
CA ALA A 119 -3.03 11.40 -21.56
C ALA A 119 -3.65 10.14 -20.93
N PRO A 120 -3.68 10.04 -19.59
CA PRO A 120 -4.22 8.89 -18.90
C PRO A 120 -5.74 8.85 -18.98
N VAL A 121 -6.29 7.62 -19.03
CA VAL A 121 -7.72 7.35 -19.00
C VAL A 121 -8.01 6.47 -17.79
N LEU A 122 -8.65 7.02 -16.80
CA LEU A 122 -9.03 6.31 -15.58
C LEU A 122 -10.22 5.37 -15.85
N GLY A 123 -10.06 4.08 -15.58
CA GLY A 123 -11.08 3.09 -15.88
C GLY A 123 -11.21 2.74 -17.38
N GLY A 124 -10.22 3.09 -18.19
CA GLY A 124 -10.24 2.79 -19.62
C GLY A 124 -10.07 1.29 -19.90
N SER A 125 -10.59 0.85 -21.06
CA SER A 125 -10.56 -0.56 -21.50
C SER A 125 -9.27 -0.96 -22.25
N GLY A 126 -8.35 -0.02 -22.48
CA GLY A 126 -7.05 -0.30 -23.13
C GLY A 126 -6.06 -1.00 -22.19
N PRO A 127 -4.86 -1.35 -22.70
CA PRO A 127 -3.78 -1.86 -21.85
C PRO A 127 -3.49 -0.90 -20.70
N ALA A 128 -3.45 -1.45 -19.49
CA ALA A 128 -3.17 -0.66 -18.30
C ALA A 128 -1.68 -0.25 -18.27
N ILE A 129 -1.43 1.02 -18.04
CA ILE A 129 -0.10 1.58 -17.77
C ILE A 129 0.16 1.73 -16.26
N GLU A 130 -0.93 1.78 -15.46
CA GLU A 130 -0.87 1.84 -14.00
C GLU A 130 -2.21 1.38 -13.38
N TYR A 131 -2.23 1.21 -12.06
CA TYR A 131 -3.42 0.88 -11.28
C TYR A 131 -3.60 1.83 -10.10
N ALA A 132 -4.84 2.22 -9.83
CA ALA A 132 -5.21 3.02 -8.69
C ALA A 132 -6.21 2.27 -7.79
N LEU A 133 -5.94 2.22 -6.50
CA LEU A 133 -6.92 1.82 -5.51
C LEU A 133 -7.89 2.97 -5.29
N LYS A 134 -9.15 2.78 -5.71
CA LYS A 134 -10.23 3.75 -5.52
C LYS A 134 -10.86 3.58 -4.16
N MET A 135 -10.91 4.66 -3.42
CA MET A 135 -11.50 4.72 -2.08
C MET A 135 -12.52 5.86 -2.02
N ARG A 136 -13.44 5.80 -1.06
CA ARG A 136 -14.27 6.96 -0.71
C ARG A 136 -13.38 7.99 0.01
N ARG A 137 -13.50 9.26 -0.36
CA ARG A 137 -12.83 10.33 0.36
C ARG A 137 -13.49 10.49 1.73
N PHE A 138 -12.68 10.71 2.75
CA PHE A 138 -13.13 11.07 4.09
C PHE A 138 -12.40 12.33 4.59
N ALA A 139 -12.98 13.01 5.56
CA ALA A 139 -12.38 14.19 6.14
C ALA A 139 -11.10 13.83 6.90
N GLN A 140 -10.01 14.57 6.65
CA GLN A 140 -8.71 14.28 7.25
C GLN A 140 -8.69 14.54 8.76
N ASP A 141 -9.56 15.40 9.25
CA ASP A 141 -9.76 15.67 10.69
C ASP A 141 -10.50 14.54 11.43
N ALA A 142 -11.05 13.56 10.71
CA ALA A 142 -11.58 12.30 11.25
C ALA A 142 -10.51 11.25 11.55
N LEU A 143 -9.24 11.50 11.22
CA LEU A 143 -8.14 10.62 11.60
C LEU A 143 -7.91 10.66 13.12
N LEU A 144 -7.70 9.48 13.73
CA LEU A 144 -7.53 9.37 15.18
C LEU A 144 -6.36 10.19 15.72
N ASP A 145 -5.26 10.30 14.99
CA ASP A 145 -4.12 11.12 15.37
C ASP A 145 -4.46 12.64 15.37
N TRP A 146 -5.26 13.09 14.40
CA TRP A 146 -5.77 14.45 14.36
C TRP A 146 -6.73 14.73 15.52
N MET A 147 -7.63 13.80 15.79
CA MET A 147 -8.56 13.89 16.92
C MET A 147 -7.80 13.92 18.26
N ALA A 148 -6.78 13.07 18.42
CA ALA A 148 -5.95 13.05 19.61
C ALA A 148 -5.20 14.38 19.83
N ARG A 149 -4.55 14.93 18.79
CA ARG A 149 -3.83 16.21 18.88
C ARG A 149 -4.72 17.40 19.25
N ARG A 150 -6.01 17.34 18.90
CA ARG A 150 -7.00 18.38 19.19
C ARG A 150 -7.76 18.15 20.49
N GLY A 151 -7.47 17.08 21.22
CA GLY A 151 -8.23 16.68 22.42
C GLY A 151 -9.68 16.28 22.12
N ALA A 152 -9.99 15.93 20.85
CA ALA A 152 -11.32 15.52 20.41
C ALA A 152 -11.53 14.00 20.47
N LEU A 153 -10.47 13.23 20.79
CA LEU A 153 -10.58 11.79 20.97
C LEU A 153 -11.25 11.48 22.29
N ALA A 154 -12.50 11.01 22.21
CA ALA A 154 -13.31 10.69 23.37
C ALA A 154 -13.33 9.16 23.65
N PRO A 155 -13.61 8.70 24.90
CA PRO A 155 -13.65 7.29 25.25
C PRO A 155 -14.54 6.45 24.34
N GLN A 156 -15.68 6.96 23.90
CA GLN A 156 -16.59 6.25 22.98
C GLN A 156 -15.95 5.91 21.62
N HIS A 157 -14.98 6.66 21.15
CA HIS A 157 -14.25 6.31 19.92
C HIS A 157 -13.37 5.08 20.14
N ILE A 158 -12.77 4.96 21.31
CA ILE A 158 -11.96 3.78 21.70
C ILE A 158 -12.85 2.56 21.91
N ASP A 159 -14.00 2.73 22.57
CA ASP A 159 -14.95 1.65 22.78
C ASP A 159 -15.49 1.12 21.45
N ALA A 160 -15.85 2.02 20.51
CA ALA A 160 -16.30 1.64 19.18
C ALA A 160 -15.22 0.88 18.39
N LEU A 161 -13.96 1.33 18.47
CA LEU A 161 -12.82 0.64 17.85
C LEU A 161 -12.61 -0.74 18.46
N ALA A 162 -12.59 -0.84 19.79
CA ALA A 162 -12.41 -2.10 20.50
C ALA A 162 -13.50 -3.11 20.17
N LEU A 163 -14.78 -2.68 20.17
CA LEU A 163 -15.91 -3.52 19.78
C LEU A 163 -15.83 -3.96 18.32
N GLY A 164 -15.43 -3.07 17.41
CA GLY A 164 -15.22 -3.39 16.01
C GLY A 164 -14.14 -4.45 15.80
N LEU A 165 -13.00 -4.30 16.48
CA LEU A 165 -11.90 -5.27 16.45
C LEU A 165 -12.28 -6.62 17.07
N ALA A 166 -13.00 -6.62 18.19
CA ALA A 166 -13.49 -7.86 18.82
C ALA A 166 -14.38 -8.65 17.85
N ARG A 167 -15.39 -8.01 17.26
CA ARG A 167 -16.27 -8.62 16.25
C ARG A 167 -15.50 -9.14 15.03
N PHE A 168 -14.51 -8.38 14.59
CA PHE A 168 -13.65 -8.81 13.48
C PHE A 168 -12.87 -10.07 13.85
N HIS A 169 -12.26 -10.14 15.04
CA HIS A 169 -11.52 -11.32 15.52
C HIS A 169 -12.41 -12.54 15.76
N GLU A 170 -13.66 -12.34 16.19
CA GLU A 170 -14.62 -13.45 16.34
C GLU A 170 -14.99 -14.08 14.98
N GLY A 171 -15.07 -13.26 13.93
CA GLY A 171 -15.50 -13.67 12.58
C GLY A 171 -14.38 -14.18 11.66
N ILE A 172 -13.09 -14.03 12.03
CA ILE A 172 -12.00 -14.48 11.15
C ILE A 172 -11.74 -15.98 11.26
N ALA A 173 -11.26 -16.56 10.15
CA ALA A 173 -10.81 -17.96 10.14
C ALA A 173 -9.65 -18.16 11.12
N ARG A 174 -9.71 -19.23 11.88
CA ARG A 174 -8.66 -19.64 12.80
C ARG A 174 -7.71 -20.61 12.11
N ALA A 175 -6.41 -20.44 12.35
CA ALA A 175 -5.40 -21.39 11.91
C ALA A 175 -5.58 -22.73 12.66
N GLY A 176 -5.56 -23.83 11.92
CA GLY A 176 -5.54 -25.17 12.53
C GLY A 176 -4.18 -25.49 13.15
N PRO A 177 -4.09 -26.56 13.97
CA PRO A 177 -2.85 -26.95 14.65
C PRO A 177 -1.72 -27.36 13.67
N ASP A 178 -2.08 -27.81 12.46
CA ASP A 178 -1.13 -28.33 11.47
C ASP A 178 -0.61 -27.28 10.48
N VAL A 179 -0.93 -25.99 10.69
CA VAL A 179 -0.47 -24.90 9.83
C VAL A 179 0.58 -24.06 10.54
N GLU A 180 1.57 -23.61 9.80
CA GLU A 180 2.67 -22.77 10.36
C GLU A 180 2.24 -21.36 10.79
N PHE A 181 1.05 -20.90 10.37
CA PHE A 181 0.54 -19.58 10.74
C PHE A 181 0.33 -19.49 12.26
N GLY A 182 0.92 -18.47 12.88
CA GLY A 182 0.84 -18.27 14.33
C GLY A 182 1.84 -19.11 15.14
N SER A 183 2.69 -19.94 14.51
CA SER A 183 3.79 -20.60 15.21
C SER A 183 4.80 -19.56 15.72
N SER A 184 5.48 -19.85 16.84
CA SER A 184 6.46 -18.96 17.44
C SER A 184 7.57 -18.54 16.47
N GLY A 185 8.01 -19.48 15.60
CA GLY A 185 9.00 -19.19 14.56
C GLY A 185 8.50 -18.17 13.53
N ARG A 186 7.25 -18.32 13.05
CA ARG A 186 6.64 -17.39 12.08
C ARG A 186 6.35 -16.02 12.67
N ILE A 187 6.06 -15.94 13.97
CA ILE A 187 5.86 -14.65 14.64
C ILE A 187 7.21 -13.96 14.88
N LEU A 188 8.25 -14.71 15.24
CA LEU A 188 9.57 -14.17 15.55
C LEU A 188 10.36 -13.75 14.28
N ALA A 189 10.21 -14.46 13.17
CA ALA A 189 11.00 -14.24 11.97
C ALA A 189 10.97 -12.79 11.45
N PRO A 190 9.82 -12.09 11.32
CA PRO A 190 9.79 -10.68 10.90
C PRO A 190 10.52 -9.75 11.88
N ALA A 191 10.45 -10.02 13.20
CA ALA A 191 11.15 -9.22 14.20
C ALA A 191 12.67 -9.37 14.06
N LEU A 192 13.17 -10.59 13.89
CA LEU A 192 14.59 -10.84 13.65
C LEU A 192 15.07 -10.20 12.35
N GLN A 193 14.29 -10.29 11.28
CA GLN A 193 14.58 -9.65 10.01
C GLN A 193 14.71 -8.12 10.16
N ASN A 194 13.81 -7.48 10.92
CA ASN A 194 13.90 -6.04 11.19
C ASN A 194 15.19 -5.67 11.93
N PHE A 195 15.61 -6.46 12.92
CA PHE A 195 16.88 -6.24 13.62
C PHE A 195 18.09 -6.38 12.69
N GLU A 196 18.09 -7.35 11.79
CA GLU A 196 19.18 -7.51 10.83
C GLU A 196 19.26 -6.33 9.86
N GLN A 197 18.13 -5.89 9.30
CA GLN A 197 18.07 -4.70 8.44
C GLN A 197 18.55 -3.43 9.17
N MET A 198 18.14 -3.23 10.42
CA MET A 198 18.64 -2.10 11.23
C MET A 198 20.15 -2.18 11.46
N ARG A 199 20.69 -3.37 11.71
CA ARG A 199 22.13 -3.56 11.91
C ARG A 199 22.93 -3.16 10.68
N GLU A 200 22.48 -3.55 9.49
CA GLU A 200 23.10 -3.18 8.21
C GLU A 200 23.05 -1.66 7.98
N LEU A 201 21.90 -1.03 8.22
CA LEU A 201 21.74 0.42 8.09
C LEU A 201 22.62 1.21 9.06
N VAL A 202 22.77 0.74 10.30
CA VAL A 202 23.63 1.38 11.31
C VAL A 202 25.10 1.23 10.91
N ARG A 203 25.53 0.05 10.47
CA ARG A 203 26.90 -0.17 9.97
C ARG A 203 27.22 0.77 8.80
N ALA A 204 26.36 0.80 7.77
CA ALA A 204 26.54 1.68 6.61
C ALA A 204 26.65 3.15 7.00
N LYS A 205 25.84 3.64 7.94
CA LYS A 205 25.93 5.02 8.45
C LYS A 205 27.21 5.27 9.24
N THR A 206 27.67 4.31 10.02
CA THR A 206 28.93 4.42 10.80
C THR A 206 30.12 4.48 9.87
N ASP A 207 30.16 3.64 8.83
CA ASP A 207 31.23 3.61 7.84
C ASP A 207 31.29 4.93 7.06
N LEU A 208 30.15 5.48 6.62
CA LEU A 208 30.09 6.79 5.95
C LEU A 208 30.55 7.93 6.86
N ALA A 209 30.18 7.90 8.15
CA ALA A 209 30.62 8.91 9.11
C ALA A 209 32.12 8.82 9.43
N GLN A 210 32.72 7.64 9.36
CA GLN A 210 34.17 7.44 9.50
C GLN A 210 34.91 7.95 8.27
N LEU A 211 34.45 7.64 7.06
CA LEU A 211 35.03 8.14 5.81
C LEU A 211 35.02 9.67 5.74
N ALA A 212 33.91 10.30 6.16
CA ALA A 212 33.78 11.77 6.19
C ALA A 212 34.70 12.48 7.21
N ARG A 213 35.28 11.74 8.18
CA ARG A 213 36.26 12.29 9.16
C ARG A 213 37.70 12.18 8.71
N HIS A 214 38.00 11.40 7.69
CA HIS A 214 39.37 11.13 7.22
C HIS A 214 39.63 11.64 5.80
N GLY A 215 38.64 12.32 5.16
CA GLY A 215 38.80 13.07 3.91
C GLY A 215 38.66 14.57 4.14
#